data_53aef12d699b7353ff119b7bfb989d21
#
_entry.id   53aef12d699b7353ff119b7bfb989d21
#
_cell.length_a   1.000
_cell.length_b   1.000
_cell.length_c   1.000
_cell.angle_alpha   90.00
_cell.angle_beta   90.00
_cell.angle_gamma   90.00
#
_symmetry.space_group_name_H-M   'P 1'
#
loop_
_entity.id
_entity.type
_entity.pdbx_description
1 polymer ?
#
loop_
_entity_poly.entity_id
_entity_poly.type
_entity_poly.pdbx_seq_one_letter_code
_entity_poly.pdbx_strand_id
1 'polypeptide(L)'
;MKYRTLPHGGENISIIGMGSAVIGAKPQEEIISTVRAAMDHGINFFDMGAGHATVFEAYGKALHDVRDQVYLQVHFGANYVTGEYGWTTNLEEIKRSVAWQMEKLQTDYLDFGFIHCLDEEADLQAYRENGVLDYVLSLKNQGVIRHIGLSTHTPVIANQVLDLGIIDILMFSINPVYDYGQGDYGVGTSEERSQLYARCQREGVAISVMKPYCGGQLLDAAQSPFKAALTPVQCLQYALDQPGVVTVLPGFGSIGELEDGMRYLSATEEERDYSVISAFTPEDARHKCVYCHHCHPCPAGLDIALINKYYDLTCLGDNLAREHYLTLEKHAGDCIQCGHCNHRCPFHVDQMARMQEISQYFGQ
;
A
#
# COMPACT_ATOMS: atom_id res chain seq x y z
N MET A 1 9.27 11.64 10.15
CA MET A 1 8.62 10.46 9.50
C MET A 1 7.95 9.58 10.55
N LYS A 2 6.85 8.90 10.21
CA LYS A 2 6.26 7.83 11.02
C LYS A 2 6.64 6.48 10.38
N TYR A 3 6.70 5.43 11.19
CA TYR A 3 7.08 4.08 10.73
C TYR A 3 6.05 3.07 11.20
N ARG A 4 5.89 1.99 10.41
CA ARG A 4 5.12 0.79 10.78
C ARG A 4 6.05 -0.42 10.75
N THR A 5 5.89 -1.31 11.71
CA THR A 5 6.72 -2.52 11.78
C THR A 5 6.23 -3.56 10.78
N LEU A 6 7.16 -4.15 10.03
CA LEU A 6 6.88 -5.29 9.16
C LEU A 6 6.50 -6.50 10.03
N PRO A 7 5.32 -7.11 9.85
CA PRO A 7 4.87 -8.20 10.73
C PRO A 7 5.82 -9.42 10.71
N HIS A 8 6.28 -9.83 9.52
CA HIS A 8 7.24 -10.91 9.36
C HIS A 8 8.65 -10.34 9.15
N GLY A 9 9.36 -9.98 10.22
CA GLY A 9 10.74 -9.48 10.13
C GLY A 9 11.08 -8.49 11.23
N GLY A 10 10.18 -7.56 11.52
CA GLY A 10 10.34 -6.56 12.57
C GLY A 10 11.01 -5.26 12.11
N GLU A 11 11.28 -5.11 10.81
CA GLU A 11 11.81 -3.88 10.22
C GLU A 11 10.82 -2.73 10.37
N ASN A 12 11.34 -1.54 10.70
CA ASN A 12 10.54 -0.32 10.76
C ASN A 12 10.52 0.37 9.39
N ILE A 13 9.40 0.23 8.69
CA ILE A 13 9.19 0.79 7.35
C ILE A 13 8.53 2.16 7.45
N SER A 14 9.06 3.16 6.73
CA SER A 14 8.43 4.48 6.64
C SER A 14 7.04 4.37 6.00
N ILE A 15 6.03 5.02 6.59
CA ILE A 15 4.64 4.95 6.09
C ILE A 15 4.48 5.54 4.68
N ILE A 16 5.41 6.40 4.26
CA ILE A 16 5.56 6.87 2.89
C ILE A 16 6.91 6.36 2.41
N GLY A 17 6.91 5.58 1.36
CA GLY A 17 8.07 5.17 0.60
C GLY A 17 8.17 5.97 -0.70
N MET A 18 9.02 5.53 -1.62
CA MET A 18 9.19 6.18 -2.92
C MET A 18 9.20 5.15 -4.05
N GLY A 19 8.24 5.28 -4.99
CA GLY A 19 8.23 4.53 -6.25
C GLY A 19 9.11 5.19 -7.31
N SER A 20 9.84 4.39 -8.07
CA SER A 20 10.81 4.87 -9.06
C SER A 20 10.24 5.13 -10.47
N ALA A 21 8.99 4.73 -10.74
CA ALA A 21 8.43 4.73 -12.09
C ALA A 21 8.35 6.14 -12.73
N VAL A 22 8.00 7.17 -11.97
CA VAL A 22 7.79 8.54 -12.49
C VAL A 22 9.11 9.26 -12.72
N ILE A 23 10.09 9.08 -11.82
CA ILE A 23 11.34 9.83 -11.85
C ILE A 23 12.32 9.35 -12.94
N GLY A 24 12.07 8.17 -13.51
CA GLY A 24 13.02 7.53 -14.44
C GLY A 24 13.29 8.28 -15.73
N ALA A 25 12.42 9.18 -16.14
CA ALA A 25 12.61 10.04 -17.32
C ALA A 25 13.51 11.27 -17.04
N LYS A 26 13.92 11.49 -15.79
CA LYS A 26 14.72 12.65 -15.37
C LYS A 26 16.22 12.39 -15.57
N PRO A 27 17.03 13.48 -15.67
CA PRO A 27 18.48 13.37 -15.62
C PRO A 27 18.96 12.68 -14.34
N GLN A 28 20.04 11.91 -14.43
CA GLN A 28 20.57 11.11 -13.32
C GLN A 28 20.80 11.94 -12.04
N GLU A 29 21.34 13.16 -12.17
CA GLU A 29 21.60 14.06 -11.04
C GLU A 29 20.29 14.50 -10.32
N GLU A 30 19.20 14.70 -11.08
CA GLU A 30 17.91 15.02 -10.49
C GLU A 30 17.34 13.81 -9.74
N ILE A 31 17.51 12.60 -10.27
CA ILE A 31 17.11 11.35 -9.59
C ILE A 31 17.87 11.23 -8.27
N ILE A 32 19.20 11.36 -8.31
CA ILE A 32 20.08 11.26 -7.13
C ILE A 32 19.67 12.29 -6.06
N SER A 33 19.47 13.54 -6.47
CA SER A 33 19.12 14.61 -5.52
C SER A 33 17.74 14.40 -4.89
N THR A 34 16.76 13.90 -5.66
CA THR A 34 15.42 13.62 -5.16
C THR A 34 15.40 12.42 -4.20
N VAL A 35 16.16 11.35 -4.53
CA VAL A 35 16.29 10.17 -3.64
C VAL A 35 16.95 10.57 -2.31
N ARG A 36 18.02 11.39 -2.35
CA ARG A 36 18.65 11.89 -1.12
C ARG A 36 17.73 12.80 -0.30
N ALA A 37 17.00 13.70 -0.96
CA ALA A 37 15.98 14.51 -0.28
C ALA A 37 14.88 13.64 0.36
N ALA A 38 14.47 12.54 -0.28
CA ALA A 38 13.53 11.60 0.30
C ALA A 38 14.07 10.97 1.59
N MET A 39 15.34 10.59 1.61
CA MET A 39 16.00 10.09 2.81
C MET A 39 16.09 11.14 3.92
N ASP A 40 16.39 12.40 3.57
CA ASP A 40 16.44 13.52 4.54
C ASP A 40 15.09 13.74 5.22
N HIS A 41 13.97 13.42 4.53
CA HIS A 41 12.63 13.37 5.11
C HIS A 41 12.35 12.10 5.93
N GLY A 42 13.27 11.14 5.97
CA GLY A 42 13.17 9.89 6.71
C GLY A 42 12.47 8.76 5.94
N ILE A 43 12.34 8.87 4.61
CA ILE A 43 11.92 7.75 3.76
C ILE A 43 13.04 6.72 3.76
N ASN A 44 12.70 5.47 4.06
CA ASN A 44 13.65 4.36 4.06
C ASN A 44 13.21 3.16 3.19
N PHE A 45 12.11 3.28 2.45
CA PHE A 45 11.58 2.21 1.60
C PHE A 45 11.46 2.68 0.15
N PHE A 46 12.16 2.00 -0.75
CA PHE A 46 12.27 2.38 -2.16
C PHE A 46 11.85 1.21 -3.06
N ASP A 47 10.87 1.47 -3.94
CA ASP A 47 10.41 0.51 -4.93
C ASP A 47 11.10 0.72 -6.27
N MET A 48 11.73 -0.35 -6.77
CA MET A 48 12.45 -0.39 -8.04
C MET A 48 11.60 -0.96 -9.18
N GLY A 49 10.29 -0.88 -9.11
CA GLY A 49 9.34 -1.20 -10.18
C GLY A 49 9.31 -0.10 -11.26
N ALA A 50 10.44 0.18 -11.88
CA ALA A 50 10.65 1.32 -12.74
C ALA A 50 10.22 1.08 -14.20
N GLY A 51 9.83 2.16 -14.88
CA GLY A 51 9.67 2.17 -16.34
C GLY A 51 10.99 2.34 -17.11
N HIS A 52 12.09 2.77 -16.45
CA HIS A 52 13.36 3.10 -17.08
C HIS A 52 14.55 2.46 -16.37
N ALA A 53 15.45 1.84 -17.13
CA ALA A 53 16.67 1.21 -16.61
C ALA A 53 17.63 2.19 -15.91
N THR A 54 17.63 3.45 -16.30
CA THR A 54 18.52 4.51 -15.78
C THR A 54 18.37 4.78 -14.28
N VAL A 55 17.21 4.48 -13.70
CA VAL A 55 16.97 4.69 -12.26
C VAL A 55 17.85 3.81 -11.39
N PHE A 56 18.15 2.58 -11.80
CA PHE A 56 18.94 1.63 -11.00
C PHE A 56 20.33 2.17 -10.66
N GLU A 57 21.03 2.70 -11.65
CA GLU A 57 22.35 3.29 -11.42
C GLU A 57 22.29 4.57 -10.57
N ALA A 58 21.24 5.40 -10.77
CA ALA A 58 21.05 6.61 -9.98
C ALA A 58 20.76 6.28 -8.52
N TYR A 59 19.87 5.30 -8.25
CA TYR A 59 19.59 4.84 -6.89
C TYR A 59 20.81 4.18 -6.26
N GLY A 60 21.56 3.35 -7.00
CA GLY A 60 22.82 2.79 -6.53
C GLY A 60 23.78 3.87 -6.04
N LYS A 61 24.01 4.93 -6.84
CA LYS A 61 24.86 6.06 -6.47
C LYS A 61 24.31 6.89 -5.29
N ALA A 62 22.98 7.04 -5.21
CA ALA A 62 22.35 7.81 -4.14
C ALA A 62 22.41 7.10 -2.79
N LEU A 63 22.31 5.76 -2.79
CA LEU A 63 22.11 4.95 -1.59
C LEU A 63 23.36 4.15 -1.15
N HIS A 64 24.44 4.14 -1.93
CA HIS A 64 25.62 3.31 -1.68
C HIS A 64 26.15 3.44 -0.24
N ASP A 65 26.36 4.66 0.23
CA ASP A 65 26.96 4.94 1.54
C ASP A 65 26.02 4.69 2.73
N VAL A 66 24.74 4.43 2.45
CA VAL A 66 23.65 4.31 3.43
C VAL A 66 22.77 3.08 3.16
N ARG A 67 23.30 2.13 2.40
CA ARG A 67 22.55 0.94 1.95
C ARG A 67 21.92 0.14 3.08
N ASP A 68 22.56 0.08 4.22
CA ASP A 68 22.09 -0.60 5.44
C ASP A 68 20.99 0.16 6.20
N GLN A 69 20.71 1.43 5.83
CA GLN A 69 19.67 2.27 6.44
C GLN A 69 18.38 2.29 5.62
N VAL A 70 18.36 1.62 4.46
CA VAL A 70 17.23 1.63 3.53
C VAL A 70 16.82 0.22 3.14
N TYR A 71 15.58 0.10 2.69
CA TYR A 71 14.98 -1.13 2.19
C TYR A 71 14.69 -0.98 0.69
N LEU A 72 15.23 -1.91 -0.10
CA LEU A 72 15.02 -1.96 -1.55
C LEU A 72 14.05 -3.09 -1.92
N GLN A 73 12.98 -2.74 -2.63
CA GLN A 73 12.02 -3.64 -3.23
C GLN A 73 12.35 -3.80 -4.71
N VAL A 74 12.74 -5.01 -5.12
CA VAL A 74 13.17 -5.35 -6.49
C VAL A 74 12.24 -6.41 -7.07
N HIS A 75 11.99 -6.37 -8.38
CA HIS A 75 10.97 -7.17 -9.04
C HIS A 75 11.57 -8.26 -9.94
N PHE A 76 11.30 -9.52 -9.61
CA PHE A 76 11.69 -10.71 -10.37
C PHE A 76 10.64 -11.00 -11.45
N GLY A 77 11.02 -10.79 -12.69
CA GLY A 77 10.13 -10.80 -13.86
C GLY A 77 10.11 -9.46 -14.58
N ALA A 78 10.50 -8.37 -13.92
CA ALA A 78 10.85 -7.13 -14.59
C ALA A 78 12.27 -7.23 -15.18
N ASN A 79 12.41 -7.00 -16.48
CA ASN A 79 13.68 -7.13 -17.20
C ASN A 79 14.10 -5.79 -17.79
N TYR A 80 15.31 -5.32 -17.44
CA TYR A 80 15.86 -4.03 -17.86
C TYR A 80 17.20 -4.17 -18.61
N VAL A 81 17.63 -5.38 -18.89
CA VAL A 81 18.96 -5.66 -19.49
C VAL A 81 19.11 -5.01 -20.86
N THR A 82 18.02 -4.78 -21.59
CA THR A 82 18.01 -4.10 -22.89
C THR A 82 18.04 -2.57 -22.81
N GLY A 83 17.91 -2.00 -21.59
CA GLY A 83 17.78 -0.57 -21.36
C GLY A 83 16.32 -0.09 -21.23
N GLU A 84 15.35 -0.91 -21.62
CA GLU A 84 13.93 -0.64 -21.52
C GLU A 84 13.26 -1.70 -20.65
N TYR A 85 12.10 -1.37 -20.08
CA TYR A 85 11.30 -2.32 -19.32
C TYR A 85 10.76 -3.44 -20.21
N GLY A 86 10.93 -4.67 -19.77
CA GLY A 86 10.28 -5.86 -20.30
C GLY A 86 9.71 -6.70 -19.17
N TRP A 87 8.71 -7.54 -19.47
CA TRP A 87 8.16 -8.51 -18.54
C TRP A 87 8.48 -9.93 -19.04
N THR A 88 8.84 -10.85 -18.13
CA THR A 88 9.20 -12.22 -18.49
C THR A 88 8.92 -13.20 -17.35
N THR A 89 8.53 -14.43 -17.73
CA THR A 89 8.48 -15.61 -16.86
C THR A 89 9.63 -16.58 -17.12
N ASN A 90 10.56 -16.24 -18.02
CA ASN A 90 11.71 -17.07 -18.33
C ASN A 90 12.76 -16.98 -17.22
N LEU A 91 13.07 -18.11 -16.60
CA LEU A 91 13.98 -18.19 -15.45
C LEU A 91 15.38 -17.62 -15.75
N GLU A 92 15.97 -17.90 -16.92
CA GLU A 92 17.31 -17.43 -17.24
C GLU A 92 17.36 -15.92 -17.54
N GLU A 93 16.27 -15.37 -18.06
CA GLU A 93 16.12 -13.91 -18.20
C GLU A 93 15.95 -13.23 -16.84
N ILE A 94 15.15 -13.82 -15.96
CA ILE A 94 14.96 -13.33 -14.58
C ILE A 94 16.31 -13.33 -13.84
N LYS A 95 17.08 -14.41 -13.90
CA LYS A 95 18.41 -14.49 -13.26
C LYS A 95 19.34 -13.39 -13.76
N ARG A 96 19.38 -13.19 -15.09
CA ARG A 96 20.20 -12.12 -15.68
C ARG A 96 19.75 -10.73 -15.26
N SER A 97 18.43 -10.51 -15.24
CA SER A 97 17.87 -9.24 -14.82
C SER A 97 18.15 -8.95 -13.35
N VAL A 98 17.98 -9.92 -12.45
CA VAL A 98 18.28 -9.77 -11.03
C VAL A 98 19.75 -9.43 -10.79
N ALA A 99 20.67 -10.16 -11.45
CA ALA A 99 22.10 -9.89 -11.35
C ALA A 99 22.45 -8.47 -11.86
N TRP A 100 21.86 -8.04 -12.97
CA TRP A 100 22.01 -6.71 -13.52
C TRP A 100 21.47 -5.62 -12.59
N GLN A 101 20.27 -5.82 -12.00
CA GLN A 101 19.66 -4.89 -11.06
C GLN A 101 20.56 -4.71 -9.82
N MET A 102 21.06 -5.81 -9.24
CA MET A 102 21.95 -5.77 -8.08
C MET A 102 23.28 -5.07 -8.40
N GLU A 103 23.87 -5.32 -9.58
CA GLU A 103 25.07 -4.63 -10.05
C GLU A 103 24.84 -3.12 -10.13
N LYS A 104 23.75 -2.67 -10.77
CA LYS A 104 23.43 -1.24 -10.92
C LYS A 104 23.08 -0.56 -9.60
N LEU A 105 22.41 -1.28 -8.69
CA LEU A 105 22.11 -0.82 -7.33
C LEU A 105 23.33 -0.87 -6.40
N GLN A 106 24.46 -1.43 -6.85
CA GLN A 106 25.71 -1.57 -6.07
C GLN A 106 25.48 -2.28 -4.72
N THR A 107 24.75 -3.40 -4.75
CA THR A 107 24.40 -4.16 -3.56
C THR A 107 24.55 -5.66 -3.79
N ASP A 108 24.92 -6.40 -2.75
CA ASP A 108 25.06 -7.86 -2.75
C ASP A 108 23.86 -8.56 -2.09
N TYR A 109 22.90 -7.80 -1.57
CA TYR A 109 21.64 -8.29 -1.01
C TYR A 109 20.46 -7.38 -1.36
N LEU A 110 19.26 -7.94 -1.28
CA LEU A 110 17.99 -7.24 -1.44
C LEU A 110 17.14 -7.43 -0.18
N ASP A 111 16.43 -6.40 0.23
CA ASP A 111 15.53 -6.53 1.37
C ASP A 111 14.26 -7.26 0.95
N PHE A 112 13.70 -6.89 -0.21
CA PHE A 112 12.48 -7.48 -0.74
C PHE A 112 12.65 -7.92 -2.18
N GLY A 113 12.44 -9.22 -2.45
CA GLY A 113 12.39 -9.78 -3.80
C GLY A 113 10.94 -10.09 -4.17
N PHE A 114 10.39 -9.36 -5.14
CA PHE A 114 8.98 -9.45 -5.54
C PHE A 114 8.79 -10.36 -6.75
N ILE A 115 7.89 -11.33 -6.64
CA ILE A 115 7.28 -11.99 -7.78
C ILE A 115 6.48 -10.91 -8.52
N HIS A 116 6.82 -10.65 -9.80
CA HIS A 116 6.40 -9.43 -10.48
C HIS A 116 5.16 -9.58 -11.32
N CYS A 117 4.16 -8.73 -11.01
CA CYS A 117 3.00 -8.45 -11.86
C CYS A 117 2.29 -9.73 -12.37
N LEU A 118 1.91 -10.62 -11.44
CA LEU A 118 1.08 -11.78 -11.77
C LEU A 118 -0.38 -11.37 -11.69
N ASP A 119 -1.02 -11.19 -12.82
CA ASP A 119 -2.42 -10.75 -12.90
C ASP A 119 -3.35 -11.84 -13.44
N GLU A 120 -2.80 -12.89 -14.07
CA GLU A 120 -3.54 -13.99 -14.65
C GLU A 120 -3.07 -15.35 -14.11
N GLU A 121 -3.98 -16.34 -14.12
CA GLU A 121 -3.70 -17.73 -13.72
C GLU A 121 -2.57 -18.36 -14.55
N ALA A 122 -2.52 -18.03 -15.84
CA ALA A 122 -1.49 -18.53 -16.75
C ALA A 122 -0.09 -18.08 -16.34
N ASP A 123 0.03 -16.85 -15.83
CA ASP A 123 1.31 -16.30 -15.37
C ASP A 123 1.79 -17.01 -14.10
N LEU A 124 0.88 -17.23 -13.15
CA LEU A 124 1.17 -17.97 -11.92
C LEU A 124 1.59 -19.41 -12.24
N GLN A 125 0.90 -20.06 -13.18
CA GLN A 125 1.28 -21.38 -13.62
C GLN A 125 2.66 -21.38 -14.28
N ALA A 126 2.96 -20.42 -15.15
CA ALA A 126 4.27 -20.28 -15.79
C ALA A 126 5.40 -20.08 -14.76
N TYR A 127 5.17 -19.29 -13.71
CA TYR A 127 6.14 -19.12 -12.60
C TYR A 127 6.43 -20.43 -11.87
N ARG A 128 5.42 -21.28 -11.68
CA ARG A 128 5.59 -22.62 -11.08
C ARG A 128 6.35 -23.56 -12.00
N GLU A 129 5.92 -23.67 -13.26
CA GLU A 129 6.48 -24.62 -14.23
C GLU A 129 7.88 -24.27 -14.68
N ASN A 130 8.22 -22.98 -14.82
CA ASN A 130 9.53 -22.50 -15.22
C ASN A 130 10.56 -22.51 -14.08
N GLY A 131 10.20 -22.90 -12.86
CA GLY A 131 11.09 -22.97 -11.70
C GLY A 131 11.44 -21.61 -11.09
N VAL A 132 10.67 -20.56 -11.40
CA VAL A 132 10.93 -19.22 -10.85
C VAL A 132 10.64 -19.16 -9.36
N LEU A 133 9.58 -19.83 -8.88
CA LEU A 133 9.29 -19.90 -7.44
C LEU A 133 10.42 -20.59 -6.66
N ASP A 134 10.96 -21.68 -7.19
CA ASP A 134 12.09 -22.39 -6.57
C ASP A 134 13.35 -21.51 -6.53
N TYR A 135 13.57 -20.73 -7.58
CA TYR A 135 14.67 -19.76 -7.64
C TYR A 135 14.51 -18.68 -6.57
N VAL A 136 13.34 -18.07 -6.45
CA VAL A 136 13.05 -17.04 -5.42
C VAL A 136 13.27 -17.60 -4.01
N LEU A 137 12.75 -18.81 -3.74
CA LEU A 137 12.96 -19.50 -2.47
C LEU A 137 14.45 -19.79 -2.21
N SER A 138 15.20 -20.18 -3.25
CA SER A 138 16.63 -20.42 -3.13
C SER A 138 17.40 -19.16 -2.75
N LEU A 139 17.04 -17.99 -3.31
CA LEU A 139 17.66 -16.71 -2.97
C LEU A 139 17.38 -16.32 -1.51
N LYS A 140 16.16 -16.56 -1.01
CA LYS A 140 15.83 -16.35 0.41
C LYS A 140 16.67 -17.26 1.31
N ASN A 141 16.79 -18.55 0.99
CA ASN A 141 17.58 -19.51 1.75
C ASN A 141 19.09 -19.19 1.74
N GLN A 142 19.59 -18.58 0.70
CA GLN A 142 20.99 -18.12 0.58
C GLN A 142 21.23 -16.76 1.24
N GLY A 143 20.18 -16.07 1.72
CA GLY A 143 20.29 -14.74 2.31
C GLY A 143 20.51 -13.62 1.29
N VAL A 144 20.35 -13.89 0.00
CA VAL A 144 20.43 -12.85 -1.07
C VAL A 144 19.21 -11.94 -1.00
N ILE A 145 18.03 -12.50 -0.67
CA ILE A 145 16.83 -11.71 -0.34
C ILE A 145 16.39 -12.00 1.09
N ARG A 146 15.89 -10.98 1.79
CA ARG A 146 15.40 -11.13 3.17
C ARG A 146 13.93 -11.54 3.18
N HIS A 147 13.12 -10.92 2.35
CA HIS A 147 11.67 -11.10 2.27
C HIS A 147 11.21 -11.41 0.85
N ILE A 148 10.17 -12.21 0.73
CA ILE A 148 9.51 -12.48 -0.55
C ILE A 148 8.24 -11.65 -0.62
N GLY A 149 8.08 -10.91 -1.72
CA GLY A 149 6.86 -10.17 -2.03
C GLY A 149 6.15 -10.68 -3.27
N LEU A 150 4.92 -10.23 -3.43
CA LEU A 150 4.12 -10.37 -4.65
C LEU A 150 3.66 -9.00 -5.12
N SER A 151 3.77 -8.71 -6.42
CA SER A 151 3.12 -7.58 -7.08
C SER A 151 2.00 -8.09 -7.98
N THR A 152 0.78 -7.62 -7.76
CA THR A 152 -0.40 -7.97 -8.56
C THR A 152 -1.46 -6.88 -8.46
N HIS A 153 -2.41 -6.88 -9.43
CA HIS A 153 -3.61 -6.05 -9.42
C HIS A 153 -4.89 -6.88 -9.17
N THR A 154 -4.76 -8.21 -9.12
CA THR A 154 -5.88 -9.15 -9.13
C THR A 154 -6.06 -9.84 -7.76
N PRO A 155 -7.17 -9.60 -7.03
CA PRO A 155 -7.40 -10.20 -5.71
C PRO A 155 -7.39 -11.74 -5.72
N VAL A 156 -7.89 -12.34 -6.78
CA VAL A 156 -7.92 -13.82 -6.91
C VAL A 156 -6.50 -14.38 -6.96
N ILE A 157 -5.62 -13.81 -7.77
CA ILE A 157 -4.21 -14.23 -7.86
C ILE A 157 -3.47 -13.96 -6.56
N ALA A 158 -3.71 -12.78 -5.95
CA ALA A 158 -3.13 -12.49 -4.63
C ALA A 158 -3.48 -13.59 -3.61
N ASN A 159 -4.75 -13.98 -3.52
CA ASN A 159 -5.21 -15.01 -2.61
C ASN A 159 -4.57 -16.39 -2.88
N GLN A 160 -4.42 -16.79 -4.15
CA GLN A 160 -3.77 -18.06 -4.51
C GLN A 160 -2.29 -18.09 -4.13
N VAL A 161 -1.58 -16.95 -4.25
CA VAL A 161 -0.18 -16.88 -3.88
C VAL A 161 -0.02 -16.79 -2.35
N LEU A 162 -0.93 -16.11 -1.65
CA LEU A 162 -0.98 -16.12 -0.18
C LEU A 162 -1.19 -17.53 0.39
N ASP A 163 -1.98 -18.38 -0.30
CA ASP A 163 -2.19 -19.80 0.09
C ASP A 163 -0.89 -20.62 0.08
N LEU A 164 0.16 -20.16 -0.61
CA LEU A 164 1.47 -20.82 -0.57
C LEU A 164 2.22 -20.58 0.74
N GLY A 165 1.83 -19.58 1.53
CA GLY A 165 2.45 -19.24 2.83
C GLY A 165 3.90 -18.75 2.74
N ILE A 166 4.33 -18.22 1.58
CA ILE A 166 5.72 -17.80 1.34
C ILE A 166 5.88 -16.27 1.28
N ILE A 167 4.78 -15.52 1.27
CA ILE A 167 4.77 -14.07 1.03
C ILE A 167 4.81 -13.31 2.37
N ASP A 168 5.77 -12.43 2.51
CA ASP A 168 5.91 -11.52 3.65
C ASP A 168 5.24 -10.16 3.38
N ILE A 169 5.16 -9.76 2.10
CA ILE A 169 4.61 -8.46 1.68
C ILE A 169 3.91 -8.56 0.33
N LEU A 170 2.75 -7.90 0.21
CA LEU A 170 1.98 -7.76 -1.03
C LEU A 170 2.08 -6.31 -1.55
N MET A 171 2.51 -6.11 -2.78
CA MET A 171 2.35 -4.83 -3.47
C MET A 171 1.05 -4.82 -4.24
N PHE A 172 0.15 -3.91 -3.87
CA PHE A 172 -1.19 -3.84 -4.44
C PHE A 172 -1.58 -2.40 -4.79
N SER A 173 -2.37 -2.23 -5.86
CA SER A 173 -2.88 -0.92 -6.25
C SER A 173 -4.08 -0.54 -5.37
N ILE A 174 -3.91 0.44 -4.49
CA ILE A 174 -4.96 0.89 -3.57
C ILE A 174 -5.20 2.39 -3.73
N ASN A 175 -6.38 2.74 -4.15
CA ASN A 175 -6.92 4.08 -4.19
C ASN A 175 -8.45 4.00 -4.33
N PRO A 176 -9.21 5.06 -4.04
CA PRO A 176 -10.68 4.99 -4.05
C PRO A 176 -11.28 4.70 -5.43
N VAL A 177 -10.58 5.01 -6.53
CA VAL A 177 -11.06 4.68 -7.89
C VAL A 177 -11.06 3.16 -8.11
N TYR A 178 -9.95 2.50 -7.77
CA TYR A 178 -9.81 1.06 -7.98
C TYR A 178 -10.63 0.26 -6.97
N ASP A 179 -10.70 0.71 -5.72
CA ASP A 179 -11.47 0.02 -4.67
C ASP A 179 -12.97 0.05 -4.91
N TYR A 180 -13.46 1.00 -5.72
CA TYR A 180 -14.85 1.05 -6.16
C TYR A 180 -15.05 0.53 -7.60
N GLY A 181 -14.11 -0.26 -8.12
CA GLY A 181 -14.24 -0.96 -9.39
C GLY A 181 -14.20 -0.06 -10.63
N GLN A 182 -13.50 1.07 -10.54
CA GLN A 182 -13.34 2.01 -11.65
C GLN A 182 -11.88 2.07 -12.12
N GLY A 183 -11.65 2.02 -13.44
CA GLY A 183 -10.31 2.07 -14.04
C GLY A 183 -9.69 0.70 -14.33
N ASP A 184 -8.67 0.70 -15.21
CA ASP A 184 -8.08 -0.51 -15.82
C ASP A 184 -7.38 -1.45 -14.81
N TYR A 185 -6.96 -0.92 -13.67
CA TYR A 185 -6.30 -1.69 -12.59
C TYR A 185 -7.19 -1.89 -11.37
N GLY A 186 -8.48 -1.57 -11.48
CA GLY A 186 -9.51 -1.80 -10.46
C GLY A 186 -10.12 -3.20 -10.58
N VAL A 187 -9.29 -4.24 -10.62
CA VAL A 187 -9.74 -5.62 -10.74
C VAL A 187 -10.38 -6.10 -9.44
N GLY A 188 -11.46 -6.86 -9.56
CA GLY A 188 -12.23 -7.36 -8.44
C GLY A 188 -13.28 -6.36 -7.92
N THR A 189 -14.22 -6.87 -7.14
CA THR A 189 -15.24 -6.07 -6.48
C THR A 189 -14.67 -5.36 -5.25
N SER A 190 -15.35 -4.31 -4.76
CA SER A 190 -14.99 -3.65 -3.49
C SER A 190 -14.91 -4.62 -2.32
N GLU A 191 -15.79 -5.62 -2.31
CA GLU A 191 -15.81 -6.67 -1.27
C GLU A 191 -14.58 -7.58 -1.35
N GLU A 192 -14.24 -8.10 -2.53
CA GLU A 192 -13.06 -8.96 -2.73
C GLU A 192 -11.77 -8.24 -2.34
N ARG A 193 -11.66 -6.95 -2.67
CA ARG A 193 -10.50 -6.14 -2.32
C ARG A 193 -10.40 -5.91 -0.82
N SER A 194 -11.50 -5.53 -0.16
CA SER A 194 -11.52 -5.33 1.30
C SER A 194 -11.23 -6.62 2.07
N GLN A 195 -11.75 -7.75 1.60
CA GLN A 195 -11.45 -9.07 2.19
C GLN A 195 -9.98 -9.46 2.02
N LEU A 196 -9.35 -9.12 0.88
CA LEU A 196 -7.91 -9.31 0.68
C LEU A 196 -7.08 -8.49 1.68
N TYR A 197 -7.43 -7.21 1.89
CA TYR A 197 -6.73 -6.36 2.86
C TYR A 197 -6.85 -6.91 4.29
N ALA A 198 -8.06 -7.30 4.68
CA ALA A 198 -8.31 -7.92 5.98
C ALA A 198 -7.58 -9.26 6.13
N ARG A 199 -7.49 -10.07 5.06
CA ARG A 199 -6.70 -11.30 5.05
C ARG A 199 -5.22 -11.01 5.30
N CYS A 200 -4.65 -10.07 4.56
CA CYS A 200 -3.24 -9.67 4.73
C CYS A 200 -2.97 -9.22 6.17
N GLN A 201 -3.83 -8.36 6.73
CA GLN A 201 -3.73 -7.93 8.13
C GLN A 201 -3.74 -9.11 9.10
N ARG A 202 -4.70 -10.02 8.97
CA ARG A 202 -4.87 -11.20 9.85
C ARG A 202 -3.71 -12.17 9.76
N GLU A 203 -3.18 -12.41 8.54
CA GLU A 203 -2.09 -13.36 8.30
C GLU A 203 -0.70 -12.75 8.50
N GLY A 204 -0.62 -11.46 8.86
CA GLY A 204 0.64 -10.77 9.08
C GLY A 204 1.40 -10.47 7.77
N VAL A 205 0.72 -10.46 6.63
CA VAL A 205 1.31 -10.05 5.35
C VAL A 205 1.18 -8.54 5.21
N ALA A 206 2.31 -7.86 5.13
CA ALA A 206 2.33 -6.41 4.93
C ALA A 206 1.79 -6.03 3.54
N ILE A 207 1.22 -4.82 3.39
CA ILE A 207 0.87 -4.27 2.09
C ILE A 207 1.71 -3.01 1.82
N SER A 208 2.42 -3.00 0.68
CA SER A 208 2.98 -1.79 0.06
C SER A 208 2.06 -1.32 -1.06
N VAL A 209 1.64 -0.05 -0.99
CA VAL A 209 0.60 0.47 -1.91
C VAL A 209 1.22 1.12 -3.12
N MET A 210 0.94 0.60 -4.31
CA MET A 210 1.23 1.28 -5.58
C MET A 210 0.03 2.08 -6.08
N LYS A 211 0.28 3.06 -6.96
CA LYS A 211 -0.73 3.91 -7.63
C LYS A 211 -1.70 4.66 -6.69
N PRO A 212 -1.24 5.25 -5.57
CA PRO A 212 -2.12 5.95 -4.63
C PRO A 212 -2.85 7.13 -5.27
N TYR A 213 -2.30 7.71 -6.34
CA TYR A 213 -2.86 8.85 -7.08
C TYR A 213 -3.61 8.44 -8.35
N CYS A 214 -3.83 7.13 -8.60
CA CYS A 214 -4.46 6.63 -9.82
C CYS A 214 -3.79 7.18 -11.11
N GLY A 215 -2.46 7.12 -11.19
CA GLY A 215 -1.71 7.71 -12.31
C GLY A 215 -1.82 9.25 -12.42
N GLY A 216 -2.15 9.92 -11.34
CA GLY A 216 -2.36 11.37 -11.27
C GLY A 216 -3.81 11.80 -11.49
N GLN A 217 -4.70 10.92 -11.94
CA GLN A 217 -6.11 11.26 -12.22
C GLN A 217 -6.83 11.81 -10.99
N LEU A 218 -6.55 11.29 -9.80
CA LEU A 218 -7.18 11.76 -8.56
C LEU A 218 -6.78 13.19 -8.18
N LEU A 219 -5.65 13.68 -8.67
CA LEU A 219 -5.15 15.02 -8.36
C LEU A 219 -5.70 16.11 -9.30
N ASP A 220 -6.45 15.73 -10.32
CA ASP A 220 -7.04 16.62 -11.31
C ASP A 220 -8.56 16.44 -11.36
N ALA A 221 -9.32 17.49 -11.04
CA ALA A 221 -10.78 17.46 -11.03
C ALA A 221 -11.40 17.13 -12.41
N ALA A 222 -10.71 17.44 -13.50
CA ALA A 222 -11.20 17.16 -14.86
C ALA A 222 -11.03 15.67 -15.23
N GLN A 223 -10.03 15.00 -14.67
CA GLN A 223 -9.72 13.60 -14.94
C GLN A 223 -10.28 12.65 -13.87
N SER A 224 -10.48 13.16 -12.66
CA SER A 224 -11.01 12.39 -11.53
C SER A 224 -12.44 11.91 -11.82
N PRO A 225 -12.73 10.61 -11.66
CA PRO A 225 -14.09 10.09 -11.76
C PRO A 225 -15.03 10.68 -10.70
N PHE A 226 -14.47 11.23 -9.62
CA PHE A 226 -15.21 11.93 -8.55
C PHE A 226 -15.56 13.38 -8.93
N LYS A 227 -15.17 13.86 -10.14
CA LYS A 227 -15.36 15.26 -10.58
C LYS A 227 -14.85 16.32 -9.59
N ALA A 228 -13.95 15.89 -8.73
CA ALA A 228 -13.25 16.67 -7.73
C ALA A 228 -11.81 16.16 -7.64
N ALA A 229 -10.86 17.07 -7.45
CA ALA A 229 -9.49 16.68 -7.15
C ALA A 229 -9.39 16.28 -5.68
N LEU A 230 -8.69 15.19 -5.39
CA LEU A 230 -8.16 14.89 -4.08
C LEU A 230 -6.78 15.52 -3.95
N THR A 231 -6.41 15.89 -2.75
CA THR A 231 -5.03 16.30 -2.46
C THR A 231 -4.12 15.06 -2.30
N PRO A 232 -2.79 15.19 -2.46
CA PRO A 232 -1.86 14.11 -2.12
C PRO A 232 -2.07 13.59 -0.70
N VAL A 233 -2.36 14.48 0.26
CA VAL A 233 -2.65 14.13 1.67
C VAL A 233 -3.85 13.20 1.79
N GLN A 234 -4.95 13.51 1.11
CA GLN A 234 -6.17 12.69 1.13
C GLN A 234 -5.95 11.32 0.49
N CYS A 235 -5.23 11.26 -0.64
CA CYS A 235 -4.91 9.99 -1.29
C CYS A 235 -4.01 9.10 -0.42
N LEU A 236 -3.00 9.68 0.25
CA LEU A 236 -2.13 8.95 1.18
C LEU A 236 -2.91 8.46 2.40
N GLN A 237 -3.79 9.31 2.96
CA GLN A 237 -4.63 8.92 4.10
C GLN A 237 -5.55 7.76 3.74
N TYR A 238 -6.24 7.83 2.59
CA TYR A 238 -7.09 6.74 2.12
C TYR A 238 -6.35 5.40 2.09
N ALA A 239 -5.18 5.38 1.48
CA ALA A 239 -4.38 4.15 1.37
C ALA A 239 -3.87 3.67 2.73
N LEU A 240 -3.41 4.57 3.60
CA LEU A 240 -2.90 4.23 4.94
C LEU A 240 -3.98 3.75 5.91
N ASP A 241 -5.24 4.07 5.65
CA ASP A 241 -6.38 3.60 6.45
C ASP A 241 -6.77 2.16 6.13
N GLN A 242 -6.35 1.62 4.97
CA GLN A 242 -6.67 0.24 4.63
C GLN A 242 -5.94 -0.76 5.53
N PRO A 243 -6.60 -1.89 5.87
CA PRO A 243 -5.99 -2.95 6.66
C PRO A 243 -4.70 -3.49 6.02
N GLY A 244 -3.72 -3.86 6.84
CA GLY A 244 -2.47 -4.47 6.38
C GLY A 244 -1.46 -3.52 5.72
N VAL A 245 -1.84 -2.29 5.39
CA VAL A 245 -0.94 -1.34 4.73
C VAL A 245 0.15 -0.89 5.69
N VAL A 246 1.42 -1.08 5.30
CA VAL A 246 2.60 -0.60 6.04
C VAL A 246 3.21 0.63 5.39
N THR A 247 3.18 0.73 4.07
CA THR A 247 3.78 1.86 3.33
C THR A 247 2.99 2.17 2.07
N VAL A 248 2.99 3.43 1.67
CA VAL A 248 2.42 3.91 0.41
C VAL A 248 3.55 4.43 -0.46
N LEU A 249 3.55 4.06 -1.74
CA LEU A 249 4.61 4.33 -2.72
C LEU A 249 4.17 5.35 -3.78
N PRO A 250 4.07 6.64 -3.45
CA PRO A 250 3.86 7.64 -4.47
C PRO A 250 5.07 7.72 -5.39
N GLY A 251 4.84 8.01 -6.67
CA GLY A 251 5.90 8.37 -7.59
C GLY A 251 6.18 9.85 -7.48
N PHE A 252 7.34 10.24 -6.97
CA PHE A 252 7.79 11.63 -6.93
C PHE A 252 8.72 11.89 -8.10
N GLY A 253 8.29 12.68 -9.08
CA GLY A 253 9.09 13.08 -10.25
C GLY A 253 9.99 14.29 -10.00
N SER A 254 9.90 14.91 -8.82
CA SER A 254 10.71 16.08 -8.44
C SER A 254 10.73 16.26 -6.90
N ILE A 255 11.67 17.08 -6.42
CA ILE A 255 11.71 17.48 -5.01
C ILE A 255 10.43 18.22 -4.60
N GLY A 256 9.85 19.05 -5.48
CA GLY A 256 8.59 19.74 -5.18
C GLY A 256 7.43 18.78 -4.95
N GLU A 257 7.29 17.74 -5.78
CA GLU A 257 6.26 16.70 -5.57
C GLU A 257 6.52 15.88 -4.30
N LEU A 258 7.79 15.62 -3.98
CA LEU A 258 8.17 14.99 -2.71
C LEU A 258 7.73 15.86 -1.53
N GLU A 259 8.04 17.15 -1.53
CA GLU A 259 7.66 18.06 -0.46
C GLU A 259 6.13 18.16 -0.30
N ASP A 260 5.38 18.19 -1.41
CA ASP A 260 3.91 18.16 -1.38
C ASP A 260 3.37 16.87 -0.76
N GLY A 261 3.95 15.72 -1.08
CA GLY A 261 3.61 14.45 -0.42
C GLY A 261 3.96 14.44 1.07
N MET A 262 5.11 15.02 1.44
CA MET A 262 5.57 15.08 2.83
C MET A 262 4.71 15.98 3.73
N ARG A 263 3.90 16.89 3.17
CA ARG A 263 2.89 17.66 3.94
C ARG A 263 1.94 16.76 4.73
N TYR A 264 1.75 15.51 4.28
CA TYR A 264 0.98 14.52 5.00
C TYR A 264 1.40 14.38 6.48
N LEU A 265 2.69 14.50 6.78
CA LEU A 265 3.21 14.28 8.13
C LEU A 265 2.76 15.36 9.14
N SER A 266 2.44 16.56 8.67
CA SER A 266 1.97 17.70 9.47
C SER A 266 0.51 18.07 9.20
N ALA A 267 -0.18 17.32 8.33
CA ALA A 267 -1.56 17.59 7.95
C ALA A 267 -2.52 17.44 9.14
N THR A 268 -3.53 18.30 9.18
CA THR A 268 -4.62 18.25 10.16
C THR A 268 -5.61 17.13 9.79
N GLU A 269 -6.53 16.79 10.70
CA GLU A 269 -7.62 15.85 10.43
C GLU A 269 -8.50 16.32 9.27
N GLU A 270 -8.78 17.63 9.18
CA GLU A 270 -9.58 18.21 8.10
C GLU A 270 -8.87 18.08 6.75
N GLU A 271 -7.56 18.28 6.68
CA GLU A 271 -6.78 18.11 5.45
C GLU A 271 -6.70 16.65 5.00
N ARG A 272 -6.84 15.70 5.92
CA ARG A 272 -6.86 14.25 5.65
C ARG A 272 -8.23 13.72 5.27
N ASP A 273 -9.29 14.47 5.50
CA ASP A 273 -10.66 14.05 5.19
C ASP A 273 -10.86 13.88 3.69
N TYR A 274 -11.01 12.63 3.25
CA TYR A 274 -11.28 12.23 1.86
C TYR A 274 -12.75 11.89 1.60
N SER A 275 -13.66 12.29 2.46
CA SER A 275 -15.09 11.96 2.39
C SER A 275 -15.78 12.44 1.12
N VAL A 276 -15.17 13.37 0.38
CA VAL A 276 -15.62 13.83 -0.94
C VAL A 276 -15.89 12.67 -1.91
N ILE A 277 -15.20 11.53 -1.75
CA ILE A 277 -15.44 10.33 -2.57
C ILE A 277 -16.85 9.75 -2.41
N SER A 278 -17.55 10.05 -1.31
CA SER A 278 -18.91 9.57 -1.03
C SER A 278 -19.94 9.94 -2.10
N ALA A 279 -19.72 11.07 -2.79
CA ALA A 279 -20.62 11.54 -3.84
C ALA A 279 -20.72 10.58 -5.05
N PHE A 280 -19.77 9.65 -5.19
CA PHE A 280 -19.61 8.75 -6.32
C PHE A 280 -19.46 7.28 -5.94
N THR A 281 -19.62 7.00 -4.66
CA THR A 281 -19.53 5.62 -4.15
C THR A 281 -20.68 4.78 -4.73
N PRO A 282 -20.42 3.59 -5.25
CA PRO A 282 -21.46 2.65 -5.69
C PRO A 282 -22.49 2.37 -4.59
N GLU A 283 -23.73 2.03 -4.97
CA GLU A 283 -24.80 1.78 -3.98
C GLU A 283 -24.47 0.65 -3.00
N ASP A 284 -23.71 -0.36 -3.47
CA ASP A 284 -23.25 -1.49 -2.63
C ASP A 284 -22.22 -1.09 -1.57
N ALA A 285 -21.55 0.05 -1.72
CA ALA A 285 -20.65 0.62 -0.72
C ALA A 285 -21.35 1.66 0.19
N ARG A 286 -22.58 2.08 -0.12
CA ARG A 286 -23.38 2.91 0.80
C ARG A 286 -23.71 2.12 2.05
N HIS A 287 -23.84 2.84 3.17
CA HIS A 287 -24.08 2.25 4.51
C HIS A 287 -22.92 1.41 5.05
N LYS A 288 -21.77 1.37 4.38
CA LYS A 288 -20.53 0.79 4.92
C LYS A 288 -19.59 1.89 5.40
N CYS A 289 -18.93 1.67 6.52
CA CYS A 289 -17.91 2.59 7.02
C CYS A 289 -16.63 2.42 6.20
N VAL A 290 -16.09 3.50 5.66
CA VAL A 290 -14.83 3.53 4.91
C VAL A 290 -13.70 4.19 5.71
N TYR A 291 -13.91 4.38 7.01
CA TYR A 291 -12.93 4.89 7.97
C TYR A 291 -12.41 6.30 7.69
N CYS A 292 -13.18 7.12 6.97
CA CYS A 292 -12.77 8.45 6.48
C CYS A 292 -12.64 9.55 7.54
N HIS A 293 -12.95 9.25 8.82
CA HIS A 293 -12.93 10.18 9.96
C HIS A 293 -13.86 11.41 9.86
N HIS A 294 -14.69 11.53 8.82
CA HIS A 294 -15.60 12.67 8.67
C HIS A 294 -16.60 12.85 9.83
N CYS A 295 -16.86 11.78 10.57
CA CYS A 295 -17.67 11.82 11.79
C CYS A 295 -16.99 12.51 13.00
N HIS A 296 -15.70 12.83 12.92
CA HIS A 296 -14.96 13.55 13.95
C HIS A 296 -15.22 15.08 13.92
N PRO A 297 -15.04 15.77 15.07
CA PRO A 297 -14.77 15.22 16.39
C PRO A 297 -16.04 14.61 16.99
N CYS A 298 -15.89 13.47 17.67
CA CYS A 298 -17.00 12.89 18.45
C CYS A 298 -17.16 13.64 19.77
N PRO A 299 -18.39 14.11 20.14
CA PRO A 299 -18.61 14.81 21.43
C PRO A 299 -18.26 13.97 22.66
N ALA A 300 -18.29 12.63 22.57
CA ALA A 300 -17.89 11.71 23.62
C ALA A 300 -16.42 11.28 23.55
N GLY A 301 -15.68 11.76 22.55
CA GLY A 301 -14.24 11.47 22.38
C GLY A 301 -13.93 10.09 21.79
N LEU A 302 -14.91 9.44 21.12
CA LEU A 302 -14.67 8.17 20.43
C LEU A 302 -13.93 8.38 19.11
N ASP A 303 -12.97 7.50 18.82
CA ASP A 303 -12.49 7.32 17.46
C ASP A 303 -13.40 6.34 16.71
N ILE A 304 -14.49 6.88 16.15
CA ILE A 304 -15.54 6.10 15.50
C ILE A 304 -15.00 5.31 14.30
N ALA A 305 -14.08 5.90 13.54
CA ALA A 305 -13.50 5.25 12.36
C ALA A 305 -12.64 4.03 12.78
N LEU A 306 -11.79 4.19 13.79
CA LEU A 306 -10.93 3.13 14.31
C LEU A 306 -11.74 2.01 14.99
N ILE A 307 -12.77 2.37 15.75
CA ILE A 307 -13.71 1.42 16.38
C ILE A 307 -14.39 0.55 15.30
N ASN A 308 -14.92 1.16 14.24
CA ASN A 308 -15.49 0.42 13.11
C ASN A 308 -14.47 -0.51 12.45
N LYS A 309 -13.25 -0.01 12.19
CA LYS A 309 -12.18 -0.79 11.57
C LYS A 309 -11.84 -2.05 12.37
N TYR A 310 -11.63 -1.92 13.69
CA TYR A 310 -11.33 -3.07 14.53
C TYR A 310 -12.49 -4.07 14.61
N TYR A 311 -13.72 -3.58 14.63
CA TYR A 311 -14.88 -4.45 14.59
C TYR A 311 -14.97 -5.23 13.28
N ASP A 312 -14.86 -4.55 12.15
CA ASP A 312 -14.94 -5.19 10.83
C ASP A 312 -13.83 -6.25 10.65
N LEU A 313 -12.60 -5.95 11.06
CA LEU A 313 -11.49 -6.90 11.06
C LEU A 313 -11.74 -8.10 11.99
N THR A 314 -12.26 -7.85 13.20
CA THR A 314 -12.58 -8.92 14.14
C THR A 314 -13.67 -9.84 13.61
N CYS A 315 -14.69 -9.31 12.94
CA CYS A 315 -15.74 -10.11 12.28
C CYS A 315 -15.16 -10.98 11.16
N LEU A 316 -14.07 -10.58 10.55
CA LEU A 316 -13.34 -11.37 9.54
C LEU A 316 -12.28 -12.31 10.16
N GLY A 317 -12.26 -12.44 11.50
CA GLY A 317 -11.44 -13.40 12.24
C GLY A 317 -10.07 -12.88 12.68
N ASP A 318 -9.82 -11.57 12.65
CA ASP A 318 -8.59 -10.96 13.16
C ASP A 318 -8.67 -10.82 14.70
N ASN A 319 -8.00 -11.74 15.41
CA ASN A 319 -7.93 -11.71 16.86
C ASN A 319 -7.09 -10.54 17.40
N LEU A 320 -6.08 -10.10 16.64
CA LEU A 320 -5.24 -8.97 17.05
C LEU A 320 -6.04 -7.66 17.00
N ALA A 321 -6.91 -7.50 16.00
CA ALA A 321 -7.84 -6.35 15.94
C ALA A 321 -8.78 -6.32 17.15
N ARG A 322 -9.22 -7.50 17.64
CA ARG A 322 -9.97 -7.61 18.88
C ARG A 322 -9.18 -7.10 20.09
N GLU A 323 -7.93 -7.54 20.21
CA GLU A 323 -7.06 -7.10 21.31
C GLU A 323 -6.81 -5.59 21.25
N HIS A 324 -6.55 -5.05 20.06
CA HIS A 324 -6.38 -3.61 19.87
C HIS A 324 -7.62 -2.81 20.24
N TYR A 325 -8.84 -3.29 19.89
CA TYR A 325 -10.08 -2.66 20.32
C TYR A 325 -10.15 -2.58 21.84
N LEU A 326 -9.85 -3.67 22.54
CA LEU A 326 -9.91 -3.75 24.01
C LEU A 326 -8.91 -2.84 24.72
N THR A 327 -7.87 -2.35 24.03
CA THR A 327 -6.88 -1.41 24.57
C THR A 327 -7.20 0.05 24.28
N LEU A 328 -8.27 0.34 23.54
CA LEU A 328 -8.71 1.72 23.30
C LEU A 328 -9.07 2.43 24.61
N GLU A 329 -8.80 3.72 24.69
CA GLU A 329 -9.19 4.54 25.86
C GLU A 329 -10.71 4.71 25.95
N LYS A 330 -11.39 4.71 24.78
CA LYS A 330 -12.83 4.85 24.63
C LYS A 330 -13.38 3.74 23.73
N HIS A 331 -14.47 3.13 24.16
CA HIS A 331 -15.13 2.02 23.49
C HIS A 331 -16.50 2.40 22.93
N ALA A 332 -17.08 1.54 22.11
CA ALA A 332 -18.39 1.77 21.53
C ALA A 332 -19.51 2.01 22.58
N GLY A 333 -19.39 1.39 23.75
CA GLY A 333 -20.31 1.59 24.87
C GLY A 333 -20.24 2.98 25.52
N ASP A 334 -19.19 3.75 25.31
CA ASP A 334 -19.09 5.16 25.73
C ASP A 334 -19.92 6.10 24.83
N CYS A 335 -20.59 5.57 23.80
CA CYS A 335 -21.40 6.36 22.89
C CYS A 335 -22.65 6.94 23.59
N ILE A 336 -22.73 8.26 23.60
CA ILE A 336 -23.86 8.99 24.21
C ILE A 336 -25.09 9.10 23.29
N GLN A 337 -25.09 8.43 22.14
CA GLN A 337 -26.22 8.39 21.18
C GLN A 337 -26.69 9.77 20.70
N CYS A 338 -25.79 10.74 20.57
CA CYS A 338 -26.14 12.13 20.23
C CYS A 338 -26.48 12.36 18.75
N GLY A 339 -26.21 11.41 17.86
CA GLY A 339 -26.50 11.51 16.42
C GLY A 339 -25.53 12.36 15.60
N HIS A 340 -24.53 12.98 16.22
CA HIS A 340 -23.58 13.86 15.54
C HIS A 340 -22.91 13.15 14.35
N CYS A 341 -22.43 11.91 14.56
CA CYS A 341 -21.78 11.12 13.53
C CYS A 341 -22.72 10.70 12.39
N ASN A 342 -23.99 10.38 12.68
CA ASN A 342 -24.99 10.04 11.66
C ASN A 342 -25.25 11.22 10.71
N HIS A 343 -25.40 12.43 11.27
CA HIS A 343 -25.64 13.64 10.48
C HIS A 343 -24.46 14.03 9.59
N ARG A 344 -23.25 13.69 10.01
CA ARG A 344 -22.02 14.00 9.27
C ARG A 344 -21.62 12.92 8.29
N CYS A 345 -22.10 11.67 8.44
CA CYS A 345 -21.64 10.56 7.64
C CYS A 345 -22.05 10.69 6.17
N PRO A 346 -21.11 10.92 5.22
CA PRO A 346 -21.44 11.07 3.82
C PRO A 346 -21.78 9.74 3.14
N PHE A 347 -21.47 8.60 3.79
CA PHE A 347 -21.81 7.25 3.34
C PHE A 347 -23.13 6.73 3.94
N HIS A 348 -23.85 7.59 4.67
CA HIS A 348 -25.13 7.27 5.29
C HIS A 348 -25.11 6.06 6.23
N VAL A 349 -23.98 5.82 6.91
CA VAL A 349 -23.88 4.78 7.94
C VAL A 349 -24.64 5.23 9.18
N ASP A 350 -25.51 4.37 9.71
CA ASP A 350 -26.10 4.57 11.03
C ASP A 350 -25.06 4.22 12.10
N GLN A 351 -24.21 5.19 12.41
CA GLN A 351 -23.11 5.02 13.35
C GLN A 351 -23.63 4.81 14.79
N MET A 352 -24.80 5.34 15.16
CA MET A 352 -25.37 5.09 16.49
C MET A 352 -25.77 3.63 16.65
N ALA A 353 -26.51 3.08 15.68
CA ALA A 353 -26.86 1.65 15.68
C ALA A 353 -25.58 0.78 15.63
N ARG A 354 -24.61 1.19 14.84
CA ARG A 354 -23.32 0.50 14.72
C ARG A 354 -22.54 0.48 16.04
N MET A 355 -22.49 1.59 16.78
CA MET A 355 -21.87 1.63 18.12
C MET A 355 -22.59 0.71 19.11
N GLN A 356 -23.92 0.59 19.05
CA GLN A 356 -24.66 -0.37 19.89
C GLN A 356 -24.31 -1.82 19.54
N GLU A 357 -24.27 -2.16 18.25
CA GLU A 357 -23.87 -3.48 17.76
C GLU A 357 -22.45 -3.85 18.23
N ILE A 358 -21.50 -2.93 18.06
CA ILE A 358 -20.10 -3.13 18.44
C ILE A 358 -19.96 -3.29 19.96
N SER A 359 -20.65 -2.45 20.74
CA SER A 359 -20.68 -2.56 22.19
C SER A 359 -21.22 -3.92 22.67
N GLN A 360 -22.28 -4.42 22.05
CA GLN A 360 -22.82 -5.75 22.35
C GLN A 360 -21.84 -6.86 21.98
N TYR A 361 -21.18 -6.75 20.84
CA TYR A 361 -20.25 -7.75 20.35
C TYR A 361 -19.02 -7.90 21.26
N PHE A 362 -18.43 -6.80 21.71
CA PHE A 362 -17.25 -6.82 22.57
C PHE A 362 -17.60 -6.86 24.07
N GLY A 363 -18.84 -6.56 24.44
CA GLY A 363 -19.28 -6.45 25.84
C GLY A 363 -18.82 -5.16 26.54
N GLN A 364 -18.52 -4.12 25.76
CA GLN A 364 -18.00 -2.83 26.24
C GLN A 364 -18.61 -1.65 25.49
#